data_90f4bc23991f534c3b598e0f3c4b4624
#
_entry.id   90f4bc23991f534c3b598e0f3c4b4624
#
_cell.length_a   1.000
_cell.length_b   1.000
_cell.length_c   1.000
_cell.angle_alpha   90.00
_cell.angle_beta   90.00
_cell.angle_gamma   90.00
#
_symmetry.space_group_name_H-M   'P 1'
#
loop_
_entity.id
_entity.type
_entity.pdbx_description
1 polymer ?
#
loop_
_entity_poly.entity_id
_entity_poly.type
_entity_poly.pdbx_seq_one_letter_code
_entity_poly.pdbx_strand_id
1 'polypeptide(L)'
;MMRLDYFYNTEGENFRFYQIPALLLEEEEYRGISDTAKILYGVLLSRLALSRKNSWIEKDTGRLYITYNLKQLVEKLGRSDRTISKAMKQLSEVGLIEKKKRGQGKP
;
A
#
# COMPACT_ATOMS: atom_id res chain seq x y z
N MET A 1 -17.96 0.68 -19.45
CA MET A 1 -19.14 0.22 -18.73
C MET A 1 -18.79 -0.81 -17.68
N MET A 2 -19.35 -0.64 -16.51
CA MET A 2 -19.10 -1.59 -15.44
C MET A 2 -19.91 -2.85 -15.62
N ARG A 3 -19.31 -3.97 -15.32
CA ARG A 3 -19.98 -5.24 -15.50
C ARG A 3 -20.17 -6.00 -14.20
N LEU A 4 -20.52 -5.27 -13.18
CA LEU A 4 -20.69 -5.89 -11.86
C LEU A 4 -21.79 -6.93 -11.83
N ASP A 5 -22.78 -6.77 -12.70
CA ASP A 5 -23.88 -7.69 -12.77
C ASP A 5 -23.46 -9.05 -13.35
N TYR A 6 -22.26 -9.12 -13.92
CA TYR A 6 -21.75 -10.37 -14.46
C TYR A 6 -20.92 -11.11 -13.42
N PHE A 7 -20.74 -10.53 -12.24
CA PHE A 7 -19.98 -11.20 -11.20
C PHE A 7 -20.93 -12.07 -10.38
N TYR A 8 -20.82 -13.35 -10.58
CA TYR A 8 -21.59 -14.29 -9.78
C TYR A 8 -20.71 -14.71 -8.61
N ASN A 9 -21.30 -15.36 -7.63
CA ASN A 9 -20.57 -15.70 -6.41
C ASN A 9 -19.22 -16.34 -6.63
N THR A 10 -19.16 -17.34 -7.49
CA THR A 10 -17.91 -18.02 -7.72
C THR A 10 -16.92 -17.17 -8.48
N GLU A 11 -17.41 -16.34 -9.36
CA GLU A 11 -16.54 -15.48 -10.14
C GLU A 11 -15.93 -14.38 -9.28
N GLY A 12 -16.74 -13.83 -8.37
CA GLY A 12 -16.25 -12.80 -7.48
C GLY A 12 -15.15 -13.29 -6.57
N GLU A 13 -15.21 -14.56 -6.19
CA GLU A 13 -14.20 -15.12 -5.31
C GLU A 13 -12.86 -15.28 -5.98
N ASN A 14 -12.81 -15.25 -7.29
CA ASN A 14 -11.57 -15.43 -8.01
C ASN A 14 -10.80 -14.12 -8.18
N PHE A 15 -11.40 -13.01 -7.79
CA PHE A 15 -10.74 -11.72 -7.92
C PHE A 15 -10.05 -11.35 -6.64
N ARG A 16 -8.87 -10.77 -6.78
CA ARG A 16 -8.15 -10.24 -5.65
C ARG A 16 -8.51 -8.78 -5.52
N PHE A 17 -8.65 -8.32 -4.30
CA PHE A 17 -9.01 -6.93 -4.04
C PHE A 17 -7.99 -6.29 -3.14
N TYR A 18 -7.72 -5.01 -3.38
CA TYR A 18 -6.98 -4.21 -2.44
C TYR A 18 -7.99 -3.32 -1.73
N GLN A 19 -7.82 -3.18 -0.44
CA GLN A 19 -8.72 -2.38 0.36
C GLN A 19 -8.12 -1.02 0.61
N ILE A 20 -8.87 0.01 0.29
CA ILE A 20 -8.43 1.38 0.51
C ILE A 20 -9.28 1.96 1.62
N PRO A 21 -8.67 2.38 2.74
CA PRO A 21 -9.46 2.91 3.85
C PRO A 21 -10.27 4.11 3.40
N ALA A 22 -11.54 4.13 3.79
CA ALA A 22 -12.43 5.20 3.41
C ALA A 22 -11.92 6.57 3.87
N LEU A 23 -11.19 6.58 4.99
CA LEU A 23 -10.69 7.84 5.53
C LEU A 23 -9.75 8.57 4.57
N LEU A 24 -9.10 7.85 3.69
CA LEU A 24 -8.22 8.49 2.73
C LEU A 24 -8.99 9.35 1.72
N LEU A 25 -10.26 9.07 1.57
CA LEU A 25 -11.12 9.83 0.67
C LEU A 25 -11.97 10.84 1.43
N GLU A 26 -12.29 10.54 2.66
CA GLU A 26 -13.22 11.36 3.45
C GLU A 26 -12.61 12.38 4.37
N GLU A 27 -11.45 12.04 4.94
CA GLU A 27 -10.84 12.97 5.90
C GLU A 27 -10.04 14.05 5.19
N GLU A 28 -10.26 15.26 5.63
CA GLU A 28 -9.64 16.42 5.04
C GLU A 28 -8.12 16.32 4.96
N GLU A 29 -7.49 15.81 5.99
CA GLU A 29 -6.04 15.76 6.06
C GLU A 29 -5.42 14.83 5.02
N TYR A 30 -6.19 13.91 4.46
CA TYR A 30 -5.67 12.98 3.46
C TYR A 30 -6.15 13.27 2.05
N ARG A 31 -7.03 14.25 1.90
CA ARG A 31 -7.55 14.55 0.57
C ARG A 31 -6.52 15.10 -0.39
N GLY A 32 -5.49 15.71 0.17
CA GLY A 32 -4.47 16.32 -0.67
C GLY A 32 -3.46 15.37 -1.28
N ILE A 33 -3.39 14.14 -0.83
CA ILE A 33 -2.43 13.22 -1.42
C ILE A 33 -3.00 12.67 -2.72
N SER A 34 -2.11 12.23 -3.60
CA SER A 34 -2.51 11.80 -4.93
C SER A 34 -3.30 10.50 -4.89
N ASP A 35 -4.04 10.25 -5.94
CA ASP A 35 -4.77 9.00 -6.06
C ASP A 35 -3.82 7.82 -6.10
N THR A 36 -2.66 8.01 -6.74
CA THR A 36 -1.65 6.97 -6.76
C THR A 36 -1.20 6.63 -5.34
N ALA A 37 -1.05 7.64 -4.48
CA ALA A 37 -0.65 7.40 -3.10
C ALA A 37 -1.71 6.61 -2.36
N LYS A 38 -2.98 6.91 -2.60
CA LYS A 38 -4.07 6.19 -1.94
C LYS A 38 -4.11 4.73 -2.38
N ILE A 39 -3.95 4.49 -3.67
CA ILE A 39 -3.91 3.13 -4.20
C ILE A 39 -2.69 2.39 -3.66
N LEU A 40 -1.55 3.07 -3.65
CA LEU A 40 -0.33 2.48 -3.12
C LEU A 40 -0.52 2.06 -1.67
N TYR A 41 -1.20 2.88 -0.88
CA TYR A 41 -1.43 2.54 0.52
C TYR A 41 -2.25 1.26 0.63
N GLY A 42 -3.25 1.09 -0.23
CA GLY A 42 -4.04 -0.14 -0.25
C GLY A 42 -3.19 -1.35 -0.57
N VAL A 43 -2.26 -1.20 -1.51
CA VAL A 43 -1.34 -2.28 -1.86
C VAL A 43 -0.43 -2.62 -0.69
N LEU A 44 0.08 -1.59 -0.01
CA LEU A 44 0.95 -1.81 1.14
C LEU A 44 0.20 -2.50 2.28
N LEU A 45 -1.06 -2.16 2.47
CA LEU A 45 -1.87 -2.82 3.49
C LEU A 45 -2.02 -4.32 3.21
N SER A 46 -2.09 -4.70 1.95
CA SER A 46 -2.20 -6.10 1.62
C SER A 46 -0.92 -6.85 2.02
N ARG A 47 0.22 -6.16 1.97
CA ARG A 47 1.47 -6.75 2.40
C ARG A 47 1.54 -6.84 3.92
N LEU A 48 0.83 -5.96 4.61
CA LEU A 48 0.81 -5.99 6.06
C LEU A 48 0.15 -7.27 6.57
N ALA A 49 -0.87 -7.75 5.87
CA ALA A 49 -1.50 -9.01 6.23
C ALA A 49 -0.49 -10.15 6.09
N LEU A 50 0.33 -10.10 5.03
CA LEU A 50 1.36 -11.10 4.83
C LEU A 50 2.46 -10.97 5.88
N SER A 51 2.77 -9.74 6.27
CA SER A 51 3.75 -9.46 7.32
C SER A 51 3.35 -10.12 8.63
N ARG A 52 2.08 -10.00 8.97
CA ARG A 52 1.57 -10.59 10.20
C ARG A 52 1.68 -12.11 10.14
N LYS A 53 1.37 -12.68 9.00
CA LYS A 53 1.43 -14.12 8.82
C LYS A 53 2.86 -14.63 8.90
N ASN A 54 3.82 -13.83 8.41
CA ASN A 54 5.23 -14.20 8.41
C ASN A 54 6.00 -13.68 9.62
N SER A 55 5.29 -13.08 10.57
CA SER A 55 5.92 -12.57 11.79
C SER A 55 6.99 -11.50 11.56
N TRP A 56 6.76 -10.63 10.59
CA TRP A 56 7.68 -9.52 10.36
C TRP A 56 7.38 -8.44 11.39
N ILE A 57 7.88 -8.63 12.58
CA ILE A 57 7.62 -7.76 13.72
C ILE A 57 8.92 -7.18 14.24
N GLU A 58 8.93 -5.87 14.44
CA GLU A 58 10.10 -5.19 14.95
C GLU A 58 10.26 -5.57 16.43
N LYS A 59 11.42 -6.06 16.78
CA LYS A 59 11.65 -6.56 18.13
C LYS A 59 11.51 -5.52 19.24
N ASP A 60 12.01 -4.33 18.97
CA ASP A 60 11.98 -3.28 19.99
C ASP A 60 10.61 -2.72 20.30
N THR A 61 9.79 -2.55 19.30
CA THR A 61 8.50 -1.89 19.47
C THR A 61 7.30 -2.79 19.30
N GLY A 62 7.49 -3.97 18.76
CA GLY A 62 6.39 -4.86 18.47
C GLY A 62 5.59 -4.45 17.26
N ARG A 63 6.07 -3.45 16.52
CA ARG A 63 5.33 -2.97 15.35
C ARG A 63 5.52 -3.89 14.17
N LEU A 64 4.45 -4.04 13.40
CA LEU A 64 4.54 -4.79 12.15
C LEU A 64 5.23 -3.94 11.11
N TYR A 65 6.01 -4.56 10.28
CA TYR A 65 6.65 -3.86 9.19
C TYR A 65 6.55 -4.69 7.93
N ILE A 66 6.74 -4.03 6.79
CA ILE A 66 6.79 -4.72 5.52
C ILE A 66 8.05 -4.28 4.80
N THR A 67 8.52 -5.12 3.92
CA THR A 67 9.59 -4.73 3.03
C THR A 67 8.98 -4.62 1.63
N TYR A 68 9.57 -3.76 0.82
CA TYR A 68 9.09 -3.61 -0.53
C TYR A 68 10.26 -3.35 -1.47
N ASN A 69 10.01 -3.62 -2.73
CA ASN A 69 10.97 -3.39 -3.77
C ASN A 69 10.31 -2.38 -4.70
N LEU A 70 10.98 -1.26 -4.92
CA LEU A 70 10.42 -0.20 -5.75
C LEU A 70 10.04 -0.70 -7.14
N LYS A 71 10.90 -1.52 -7.70
CA LYS A 71 10.66 -2.05 -9.03
C LYS A 71 9.36 -2.86 -9.07
N GLN A 72 9.11 -3.64 -8.03
CA GLN A 72 7.90 -4.42 -7.96
C GLN A 72 6.66 -3.54 -7.85
N LEU A 73 6.77 -2.45 -7.10
CA LEU A 73 5.65 -1.52 -6.97
C LEU A 73 5.38 -0.81 -8.29
N VAL A 74 6.45 -0.46 -9.00
CA VAL A 74 6.31 0.17 -10.30
C VAL A 74 5.56 -0.76 -11.25
N GLU A 75 5.92 -2.02 -11.26
CA GLU A 75 5.27 -2.99 -12.13
C GLU A 75 3.83 -3.24 -11.70
N LYS A 76 3.63 -3.35 -10.40
CA LYS A 76 2.31 -3.65 -9.87
C LYS A 76 1.30 -2.53 -10.10
N LEU A 77 1.73 -1.30 -9.93
CA LEU A 77 0.84 -0.16 -10.08
C LEU A 77 0.84 0.43 -11.50
N GLY A 78 1.81 0.05 -12.31
CA GLY A 78 1.88 0.57 -13.66
C GLY A 78 2.22 2.04 -13.71
N ARG A 79 3.04 2.52 -12.78
CA ARG A 79 3.46 3.92 -12.74
C ARG A 79 4.97 3.98 -12.69
N SER A 80 5.52 5.15 -13.04
CA SER A 80 6.97 5.32 -13.09
C SER A 80 7.59 5.33 -11.68
N ASP A 81 8.91 5.13 -11.65
CA ASP A 81 9.67 5.19 -10.40
C ASP A 81 9.41 6.51 -9.69
N ARG A 82 9.43 7.60 -10.43
CA ARG A 82 9.23 8.92 -9.88
C ARG A 82 7.86 9.06 -9.23
N THR A 83 6.83 8.56 -9.92
CA THR A 83 5.47 8.66 -9.41
C THR A 83 5.31 7.85 -8.14
N ILE A 84 5.86 6.64 -8.10
CA ILE A 84 5.78 5.80 -6.92
C ILE A 84 6.56 6.42 -5.76
N SER A 85 7.76 6.93 -6.04
CA SER A 85 8.57 7.55 -4.99
C SER A 85 7.88 8.77 -4.41
N LYS A 86 7.22 9.55 -5.26
CA LYS A 86 6.49 10.72 -4.81
C LYS A 86 5.30 10.31 -3.95
N ALA A 87 4.63 9.24 -4.36
CA ALA A 87 3.49 8.73 -3.58
C ALA A 87 3.95 8.25 -2.20
N MET A 88 5.07 7.56 -2.14
CA MET A 88 5.62 7.12 -0.87
C MET A 88 5.93 8.31 0.03
N LYS A 89 6.49 9.35 -0.56
CA LYS A 89 6.82 10.54 0.20
C LYS A 89 5.55 11.19 0.76
N GLN A 90 4.50 11.25 -0.05
CA GLN A 90 3.24 11.83 0.39
C GLN A 90 2.66 11.05 1.57
N LEU A 91 2.70 9.73 1.50
CA LEU A 91 2.20 8.90 2.59
C LEU A 91 3.00 9.11 3.86
N SER A 92 4.30 9.29 3.73
CA SER A 92 5.16 9.52 4.86
C SER A 92 4.89 10.89 5.49
N GLU A 93 4.68 11.89 4.65
CA GLU A 93 4.45 13.25 5.13
C GLU A 93 3.16 13.42 5.89
N VAL A 94 2.13 12.66 5.53
CA VAL A 94 0.87 12.74 6.25
C VAL A 94 0.82 11.74 7.42
N GLY A 95 1.92 11.05 7.67
CA GLY A 95 1.99 10.18 8.83
C GLY A 95 1.38 8.81 8.71
N LEU A 96 1.02 8.39 7.50
CA LEU A 96 0.41 7.08 7.30
C LEU A 96 1.43 5.96 7.27
N ILE A 97 2.66 6.28 6.90
CA ILE A 97 3.74 5.29 6.91
C ILE A 97 4.99 5.93 7.50
N GLU A 98 5.89 5.08 7.92
CA GLU A 98 7.18 5.53 8.40
C GLU A 98 8.21 4.69 7.68
N LYS A 99 9.10 5.35 6.95
CA LYS A 99 10.11 4.63 6.19
C LYS A 99 11.38 4.51 7.00
N LYS A 100 11.95 3.32 7.00
CA LYS A 100 13.20 3.09 7.69
C LYS A 100 14.15 2.41 6.76
N LYS A 101 15.41 2.86 6.74
CA LYS A 101 16.41 2.20 5.95
C LYS A 101 16.87 0.99 6.73
N ARG A 102 17.07 -0.09 6.03
CA ARG A 102 17.51 -1.30 6.66
C ARG A 102 19.00 -1.31 6.82
N GLY A 103 19.43 -1.42 8.04
CA GLY A 103 20.79 -1.60 8.35
C GLY A 103 21.63 -0.48 7.86
N GLN A 104 22.88 -0.61 7.87
CA GLN A 104 23.84 0.27 7.54
C GLN A 104 23.81 0.79 6.19
N GLY A 105 22.79 1.41 5.83
CA GLY A 105 22.62 1.95 4.54
C GLY A 105 22.50 0.91 3.50
N LYS A 106 22.22 -0.30 3.90
CA LYS A 106 22.01 -1.28 2.96
C LYS A 106 20.73 -1.09 2.38
N PRO A 107 20.65 -1.16 1.12
CA PRO A 107 19.34 -1.07 0.45
C PRO A 107 18.51 -2.26 0.78
#